data_cce3977f20879a3b4d6323ab6686039d
#
_entry.id   cce3977f20879a3b4d6323ab6686039d
#
_cell.length_a   1.000
_cell.length_b   1.000
_cell.length_c   1.000
_cell.angle_alpha   90.00
_cell.angle_beta   90.00
_cell.angle_gamma   90.00
#
_symmetry.space_group_name_H-M   'P 1'
#
loop_
_entity.id
_entity.type
_entity.pdbx_description
1 polymer ?
#
loop_
_entity_poly.entity_id
_entity_poly.type
_entity_poly.pdbx_seq_one_letter_code
_entity_poly.pdbx_strand_id
1 'polypeptide(L)'
;PELELQGSVALALLIALLHGLAGVALVQAGGHWPLLIPVVVASGVFHMLRDGLKRLPGSVQRIWLDADGWHLQRRDGQQQGPFVLGPASRIDSFFIRLSLRQPGRLGTRHLILTPAMIGPDQFRRLQVFLRWSPEVNQTGG
;
A
#
# COMPACT_ATOMS: atom_id res chain seq x y z
N PRO A 1 -8.71 1.23 -16.34
CA PRO A 1 -9.35 0.56 -15.21
C PRO A 1 -9.42 1.51 -14.01
N GLU A 2 -10.56 1.57 -13.38
CA GLU A 2 -10.78 2.34 -12.17
C GLU A 2 -10.99 1.34 -11.01
N LEU A 3 -10.29 1.57 -9.90
CA LEU A 3 -10.29 0.71 -8.73
C LEU A 3 -10.59 1.54 -7.48
N GLU A 4 -11.64 1.18 -6.76
CA GLU A 4 -11.92 1.70 -5.43
C GLU A 4 -11.25 0.82 -4.37
N LEU A 5 -10.48 1.46 -3.50
CA LEU A 5 -9.75 0.80 -2.44
C LEU A 5 -10.57 0.82 -1.15
N GLN A 6 -10.95 -0.36 -0.70
CA GLN A 6 -11.61 -0.54 0.59
C GLN A 6 -10.59 -0.82 1.70
N GLY A 7 -10.93 -0.47 2.93
CA GLY A 7 -10.16 -0.86 4.08
C GLY A 7 -10.20 -2.39 4.27
N SER A 8 -9.06 -2.99 4.59
CA SER A 8 -8.95 -4.41 4.86
C SER A 8 -8.75 -4.66 6.35
N VAL A 9 -9.74 -5.29 7.00
CA VAL A 9 -9.64 -5.71 8.40
C VAL A 9 -8.50 -6.71 8.58
N ALA A 10 -8.28 -7.61 7.63
CA ALA A 10 -7.19 -8.57 7.68
C ALA A 10 -5.81 -7.88 7.70
N LEU A 11 -5.62 -6.84 6.87
CA LEU A 11 -4.39 -6.05 6.87
C LEU A 11 -4.23 -5.27 8.18
N ALA A 12 -5.32 -4.70 8.70
CA ALA A 12 -5.30 -4.02 10.00
C ALA A 12 -4.90 -4.95 11.14
N LEU A 13 -5.44 -6.17 11.17
CA LEU A 13 -5.09 -7.20 12.16
C LEU A 13 -3.63 -7.65 12.02
N LEU A 14 -3.13 -7.81 10.79
CA LEU A 14 -1.72 -8.14 10.56
C LEU A 14 -0.79 -7.06 11.09
N ILE A 15 -1.10 -5.78 10.82
CA ILE A 15 -0.34 -4.65 11.35
C ILE A 15 -0.36 -4.65 12.87
N ALA A 16 -1.53 -4.86 13.48
CA ALA A 16 -1.68 -4.93 14.94
C ALA A 16 -0.87 -6.09 15.54
N LEU A 17 -0.91 -7.26 14.90
CA LEU A 17 -0.14 -8.43 15.34
C LEU A 17 1.37 -8.17 15.30
N LEU A 18 1.88 -7.61 14.19
CA LEU A 18 3.31 -7.32 14.04
C LEU A 18 3.80 -6.30 15.09
N HIS A 19 3.01 -5.26 15.34
CA HIS A 19 3.36 -4.27 16.37
C HIS A 19 3.24 -4.84 17.77
N GLY A 20 2.26 -5.72 18.02
CA GLY A 20 2.14 -6.46 19.28
C GLY A 20 3.34 -7.36 19.55
N LEU A 21 3.79 -8.12 18.55
CA LEU A 21 4.99 -8.95 18.66
C LEU A 21 6.25 -8.10 18.91
N ALA A 22 6.37 -6.97 18.22
CA ALA A 22 7.47 -6.03 18.46
C ALA A 22 7.45 -5.49 19.90
N GLY A 23 6.27 -5.15 20.42
CA GLY A 23 6.10 -4.73 21.81
C GLY A 23 6.54 -5.83 22.81
N VAL A 24 6.12 -7.07 22.61
CA VAL A 24 6.54 -8.22 23.43
C VAL A 24 8.06 -8.41 23.38
N ALA A 25 8.66 -8.33 22.19
CA ALA A 25 10.12 -8.44 22.04
C ALA A 25 10.87 -7.34 22.82
N LEU A 26 10.36 -6.10 22.81
CA LEU A 26 10.93 -5.00 23.57
C LEU A 26 10.87 -5.25 25.08
N VAL A 27 9.77 -5.82 25.58
CA VAL A 27 9.65 -6.18 27.02
C VAL A 27 10.67 -7.26 27.39
N GLN A 28 10.85 -8.26 26.54
CA GLN A 28 11.78 -9.37 26.78
C GLN A 28 13.25 -8.96 26.68
N ALA A 29 13.56 -7.95 25.87
CA ALA A 29 14.93 -7.44 25.70
C ALA A 29 15.50 -6.80 27.00
N GLY A 30 14.64 -6.38 27.92
CA GLY A 30 15.03 -5.75 29.19
C GLY A 30 15.64 -4.36 29.05
N GLY A 31 16.24 -3.83 30.13
CA GLY A 31 16.87 -2.52 30.10
C GLY A 31 15.88 -1.37 29.90
N HIS A 32 16.25 -0.38 29.05
CA HIS A 32 15.41 0.78 28.73
C HIS A 32 14.51 0.60 27.52
N TRP A 33 14.55 -0.54 26.83
CA TRP A 33 13.77 -0.83 25.64
C TRP A 33 12.25 -0.73 25.83
N PRO A 34 11.67 -1.06 27.00
CA PRO A 34 10.24 -0.86 27.27
C PRO A 34 9.76 0.57 27.10
N LEU A 35 10.63 1.58 27.21
CA LEU A 35 10.29 2.98 26.97
C LEU A 35 9.88 3.26 25.53
N LEU A 36 10.23 2.39 24.58
CA LEU A 36 9.82 2.48 23.19
C LEU A 36 8.41 1.93 22.92
N ILE A 37 7.79 1.25 23.88
CA ILE A 37 6.44 0.65 23.72
C ILE A 37 5.41 1.69 23.28
N PRO A 38 5.32 2.89 23.89
CA PRO A 38 4.37 3.91 23.44
C PRO A 38 4.55 4.30 21.97
N VAL A 39 5.81 4.36 21.51
CA VAL A 39 6.14 4.68 20.13
C VAL A 39 5.67 3.56 19.19
N VAL A 40 5.91 2.31 19.55
CA VAL A 40 5.46 1.13 18.77
C VAL A 40 3.94 1.08 18.72
N VAL A 41 3.25 1.32 19.83
CA VAL A 41 1.78 1.35 19.89
C VAL A 41 1.23 2.47 19.02
N ALA A 42 1.75 3.69 19.16
CA ALA A 42 1.31 4.84 18.37
C ALA A 42 1.54 4.61 16.86
N SER A 43 2.69 4.05 16.49
CA SER A 43 3.00 3.65 15.12
C SER A 43 2.01 2.60 14.60
N GLY A 44 1.72 1.57 15.41
CA GLY A 44 0.79 0.51 15.06
C GLY A 44 -0.62 1.04 14.80
N VAL A 45 -1.13 1.89 15.69
CA VAL A 45 -2.45 2.54 15.53
C VAL A 45 -2.47 3.41 14.28
N PHE A 46 -1.42 4.21 14.06
CA PHE A 46 -1.33 5.07 12.88
C PHE A 46 -1.37 4.26 11.58
N HIS A 47 -0.55 3.22 11.46
CA HIS A 47 -0.51 2.39 10.26
C HIS A 47 -1.80 1.57 10.07
N MET A 48 -2.39 1.08 11.16
CA MET A 48 -3.68 0.40 11.12
C MET A 48 -4.78 1.31 10.53
N LEU A 49 -4.86 2.56 11.00
CA LEU A 49 -5.86 3.52 10.51
C LEU A 49 -5.57 3.99 9.09
N ARG A 50 -4.30 4.19 8.74
CA ARG A 50 -3.89 4.70 7.44
C ARG A 50 -3.98 3.62 6.36
N ASP A 51 -3.31 2.51 6.58
CA ASP A 51 -3.03 1.50 5.56
C ASP A 51 -4.04 0.34 5.62
N GLY A 52 -4.41 -0.10 6.81
CA GLY A 52 -5.38 -1.17 7.02
C GLY A 52 -6.81 -0.69 6.78
N LEU A 53 -7.29 0.24 7.54
CA LEU A 53 -8.69 0.68 7.51
C LEU A 53 -8.97 1.84 6.54
N LYS A 54 -7.93 2.46 5.97
CA LYS A 54 -8.05 3.60 5.05
C LYS A 54 -8.87 4.78 5.61
N ARG A 55 -8.79 4.99 6.94
CA ARG A 55 -9.60 6.00 7.63
C ARG A 55 -8.95 7.38 7.70
N LEU A 56 -7.63 7.47 7.53
CA LEU A 56 -6.94 8.77 7.57
C LEU A 56 -7.13 9.55 6.26
N PRO A 57 -7.14 10.89 6.31
CA PRO A 57 -7.31 11.75 5.13
C PRO A 57 -6.28 11.47 4.02
N GLY A 58 -5.05 11.11 4.42
CA GLY A 58 -3.98 10.78 3.47
C GLY A 58 -4.05 9.40 2.83
N SER A 59 -5.03 8.56 3.19
CA SER A 59 -5.19 7.23 2.61
C SER A 59 -5.68 7.31 1.17
N VAL A 60 -5.13 6.45 0.30
CA VAL A 60 -5.57 6.33 -1.09
C VAL A 60 -6.90 5.57 -1.11
N GLN A 61 -7.94 6.18 -1.70
CA GLN A 61 -9.26 5.57 -1.86
C GLN A 61 -9.51 5.05 -3.27
N ARG A 62 -8.96 5.72 -4.27
CA ARG A 62 -9.20 5.40 -5.67
C ARG A 62 -7.91 5.46 -6.46
N ILE A 63 -7.77 4.54 -7.39
CA ILE A 63 -6.70 4.52 -8.37
C ILE A 63 -7.30 4.26 -9.74
N TRP A 64 -6.86 5.01 -10.75
CA TRP A 64 -7.26 4.78 -12.13
C TRP A 64 -6.11 5.04 -13.09
N LEU A 65 -6.22 4.48 -14.26
CA LEU A 65 -5.30 4.69 -15.37
C LEU A 65 -6.05 5.37 -16.50
N ASP A 66 -5.51 6.45 -17.00
CA ASP A 66 -5.96 7.13 -18.23
C ASP A 66 -4.83 7.24 -19.25
N ALA A 67 -5.03 8.08 -20.28
CA ALA A 67 -4.05 8.26 -21.35
C ALA A 67 -2.72 8.86 -20.88
N ASP A 68 -2.74 9.64 -19.79
CA ASP A 68 -1.58 10.33 -19.27
C ASP A 68 -0.82 9.52 -18.21
N GLY A 69 -1.42 8.46 -17.68
CA GLY A 69 -0.80 7.59 -16.68
C GLY A 69 -1.70 7.23 -15.49
N TRP A 70 -1.08 6.77 -14.44
CA TRP A 70 -1.78 6.38 -13.21
C TRP A 70 -2.12 7.59 -12.35
N HIS A 71 -3.33 7.62 -11.84
CA HIS A 71 -3.81 8.65 -10.94
C HIS A 71 -4.28 8.03 -9.62
N LEU A 72 -4.11 8.79 -8.55
CA LEU A 72 -4.53 8.42 -7.19
C LEU A 72 -5.45 9.50 -6.66
N GLN A 73 -6.53 9.10 -6.02
CA GLN A 73 -7.37 9.99 -5.21
C GLN A 73 -7.24 9.59 -3.74
N ARG A 74 -6.95 10.57 -2.92
CA ARG A 74 -6.90 10.44 -1.46
C ARG A 74 -8.30 10.63 -0.88
N ARG A 75 -8.47 10.19 0.37
CA ARG A 75 -9.73 10.35 1.11
C ARG A 75 -10.14 11.81 1.30
N ASP A 76 -9.19 12.71 1.38
CA ASP A 76 -9.42 14.17 1.46
C ASP A 76 -9.85 14.80 0.12
N GLY A 77 -10.06 13.99 -0.92
CA GLY A 77 -10.44 14.45 -2.25
C GLY A 77 -9.26 14.89 -3.13
N GLN A 78 -8.06 15.00 -2.58
CA GLN A 78 -6.89 15.39 -3.36
C GLN A 78 -6.55 14.32 -4.41
N GLN A 79 -6.43 14.77 -5.65
CA GLN A 79 -5.95 13.96 -6.75
C GLN A 79 -4.45 14.16 -6.94
N GLN A 80 -3.75 13.08 -7.24
CA GLN A 80 -2.32 13.08 -7.49
C GLN A 80 -2.04 12.24 -8.74
N GLY A 81 -1.16 12.72 -9.58
CA GLY A 81 -0.77 12.09 -10.85
C GLY A 81 -0.38 13.14 -11.87
N PRO A 82 -0.11 12.75 -13.11
CA PRO A 82 0.05 11.36 -13.53
C PRO A 82 1.29 10.69 -12.95
N PHE A 83 1.21 9.39 -12.72
CA PHE A 83 2.34 8.56 -12.33
C PHE A 83 2.63 7.52 -13.40
N VAL A 84 3.89 7.14 -13.52
CA VAL A 84 4.34 5.99 -14.31
C VAL A 84 4.71 4.83 -13.39
N LEU A 85 4.52 3.60 -13.86
CA LEU A 85 4.96 2.41 -13.13
C LEU A 85 6.48 2.37 -13.11
N GLY A 86 7.02 2.24 -11.91
CA GLY A 86 8.45 2.07 -11.72
C GLY A 86 8.86 0.59 -11.70
N PRO A 87 10.15 0.32 -11.87
CA PRO A 87 10.71 -1.03 -11.97
C PRO A 87 10.55 -1.88 -10.70
N ALA A 88 10.29 -1.27 -9.55
CA ALA A 88 10.07 -1.98 -8.31
C ALA A 88 8.62 -2.48 -8.12
N SER A 89 7.78 -2.37 -9.16
CA SER A 89 6.44 -2.97 -9.16
C SER A 89 6.53 -4.49 -9.17
N ARG A 90 5.71 -5.15 -8.36
CA ARG A 90 5.73 -6.60 -8.23
C ARG A 90 4.32 -7.16 -8.20
N ILE A 91 4.11 -8.22 -8.97
CA ILE A 91 2.83 -8.91 -9.08
C ILE A 91 3.01 -10.29 -8.45
N ASP A 92 2.31 -10.53 -7.35
CA ASP A 92 2.27 -11.82 -6.67
C ASP A 92 0.84 -12.36 -6.66
N SER A 93 0.67 -13.62 -6.26
CA SER A 93 -0.63 -14.27 -6.17
C SER A 93 -1.53 -13.66 -5.09
N PHE A 94 -0.95 -13.09 -4.04
CA PHE A 94 -1.66 -12.59 -2.86
C PHE A 94 -1.64 -11.08 -2.73
N PHE A 95 -0.70 -10.41 -3.39
CA PHE A 95 -0.61 -8.95 -3.38
C PHE A 95 -0.01 -8.42 -4.68
N ILE A 96 -0.30 -7.17 -4.97
CA ILE A 96 0.33 -6.39 -6.03
C ILE A 96 0.98 -5.19 -5.36
N ARG A 97 2.28 -5.01 -5.57
CA ARG A 97 2.99 -3.80 -5.17
C ARG A 97 3.21 -2.93 -6.40
N LEU A 98 2.53 -1.80 -6.43
CA LEU A 98 2.75 -0.77 -7.45
C LEU A 98 3.82 0.20 -6.95
N SER A 99 4.84 0.39 -7.74
CA SER A 99 5.85 1.42 -7.55
C SER A 99 5.51 2.55 -8.51
N LEU A 100 5.08 3.68 -8.00
CA LEU A 100 4.59 4.82 -8.78
C LEU A 100 5.58 5.96 -8.70
N ARG A 101 6.05 6.42 -9.84
CA ARG A 101 6.97 7.55 -9.98
C ARG A 101 6.26 8.71 -10.67
N GLN A 102 6.40 9.90 -10.14
CA GLN A 102 5.91 11.10 -10.80
C GLN A 102 7.03 11.68 -11.69
N PRO A 103 6.80 11.89 -12.99
CA PRO A 103 7.78 12.53 -13.86
C PRO A 103 8.23 13.88 -13.30
N GLY A 104 9.53 14.13 -13.30
CA GLY A 104 10.11 15.40 -12.81
C GLY A 104 10.17 15.57 -11.30
N ARG A 105 9.75 14.59 -10.50
CA ARG A 105 9.90 14.60 -9.04
C ARG A 105 10.78 13.46 -8.55
N LEU A 106 11.62 13.77 -7.57
CA LEU A 106 12.37 12.75 -6.84
C LEU A 106 11.43 12.07 -5.86
N GLY A 107 11.45 10.73 -5.89
CA GLY A 107 10.68 9.90 -4.99
C GLY A 107 9.78 8.91 -5.71
N THR A 108 9.59 7.78 -5.04
CA THR A 108 8.74 6.68 -5.49
C THR A 108 7.67 6.44 -4.45
N ARG A 109 6.44 6.32 -4.88
CA ARG A 109 5.33 5.97 -4.01
C ARG A 109 5.00 4.50 -4.18
N HIS A 110 4.98 3.76 -3.09
CA HIS A 110 4.59 2.36 -3.09
C HIS A 110 3.14 2.21 -2.64
N LEU A 111 2.38 1.44 -3.41
CA LEU A 111 1.00 1.07 -3.08
C LEU A 111 0.89 -0.44 -3.10
N ILE A 112 0.36 -1.00 -2.02
CA ILE A 112 0.09 -2.43 -1.91
C ILE A 112 -1.40 -2.64 -2.05
N LEU A 113 -1.76 -3.52 -2.98
CA LEU A 113 -3.13 -3.93 -3.26
C LEU A 113 -3.28 -5.41 -2.94
N THR A 114 -4.36 -5.76 -2.25
CA THR A 114 -4.71 -7.15 -1.94
C THR A 114 -6.12 -7.46 -2.44
N PRO A 115 -6.47 -8.74 -2.62
CA PRO A 115 -7.85 -9.12 -2.99
C PRO A 115 -8.91 -8.60 -2.01
N ALA A 116 -8.56 -8.49 -0.72
CA ALA A 116 -9.44 -7.96 0.31
C ALA A 116 -9.73 -6.46 0.17
N MET A 117 -8.87 -5.70 -0.54
CA MET A 117 -9.01 -4.25 -0.71
C MET A 117 -9.82 -3.87 -1.96
N ILE A 118 -9.72 -4.65 -3.02
CA ILE A 118 -10.34 -4.32 -4.32
C ILE A 118 -11.30 -5.39 -4.82
N GLY A 119 -11.45 -6.48 -4.07
CA GLY A 119 -12.23 -7.64 -4.49
C GLY A 119 -11.43 -8.61 -5.36
N PRO A 120 -11.70 -9.92 -5.26
CA PRO A 120 -10.91 -10.96 -5.93
C PRO A 120 -10.96 -10.85 -7.46
N ASP A 121 -12.11 -10.49 -8.03
CA ASP A 121 -12.27 -10.38 -9.49
C ASP A 121 -11.49 -9.19 -10.06
N GLN A 122 -11.55 -8.03 -9.40
CA GLN A 122 -10.79 -6.86 -9.81
C GLN A 122 -9.29 -7.08 -9.63
N PHE A 123 -8.90 -7.76 -8.54
CA PHE A 123 -7.51 -8.13 -8.30
C PHE A 123 -6.96 -9.02 -9.42
N ARG A 124 -7.69 -10.06 -9.82
CA ARG A 124 -7.32 -10.93 -10.92
C ARG A 124 -7.22 -10.20 -12.26
N ARG A 125 -8.20 -9.33 -12.57
CA ARG A 125 -8.14 -8.49 -13.79
C ARG A 125 -6.93 -7.59 -13.80
N LEU A 126 -6.61 -6.97 -12.67
CA LEU A 126 -5.44 -6.11 -12.53
C LEU A 126 -4.13 -6.89 -12.69
N GLN A 127 -4.04 -8.11 -12.13
CA GLN A 127 -2.88 -8.99 -12.33
C GLN A 127 -2.65 -9.29 -13.81
N VAL A 128 -3.70 -9.68 -14.53
CA VAL A 128 -3.62 -9.96 -15.97
C VAL A 128 -3.20 -8.70 -16.71
N PHE A 129 -3.85 -7.57 -16.47
CA PHE A 129 -3.51 -6.29 -17.10
C PHE A 129 -2.04 -5.91 -16.90
N LEU A 130 -1.54 -5.96 -15.67
CA LEU A 130 -0.16 -5.59 -15.35
C LEU A 130 0.87 -6.56 -15.93
N ARG A 131 0.57 -7.86 -16.03
CA ARG A 131 1.47 -8.84 -16.65
C ARG A 131 1.68 -8.58 -18.15
N TRP A 132 0.69 -8.01 -18.80
CA TRP A 132 0.77 -7.68 -20.24
C TRP A 132 1.17 -6.23 -20.50
N SER A 133 1.35 -5.43 -19.44
CA SER A 133 1.82 -4.04 -19.59
C SER A 133 3.33 -4.02 -19.88
N PRO A 134 3.75 -3.35 -20.96
CA PRO A 134 5.17 -3.34 -21.36
C PRO A 134 6.08 -2.71 -20.29
N GLU A 135 5.55 -1.82 -19.47
CA GLU A 135 6.29 -1.13 -18.40
C GLU A 135 6.74 -2.07 -17.27
N VAL A 136 5.98 -3.14 -17.00
CA VAL A 136 6.32 -4.11 -15.95
C VAL A 136 7.28 -5.18 -16.49
N ASN A 137 7.19 -5.51 -17.78
CA ASN A 137 8.00 -6.56 -18.41
C ASN A 137 9.44 -6.15 -18.70
N GLN A 138 9.77 -4.84 -18.71
CA GLN A 138 11.14 -4.38 -18.96
C GLN A 138 12.11 -4.59 -17.78
N THR A 139 11.64 -5.09 -16.65
CA THR A 139 12.44 -5.24 -15.43
C THR A 139 12.73 -6.68 -15.03
N GLY A 140 12.35 -7.66 -15.85
CA GLY A 140 12.54 -9.10 -15.58
C GLY A 140 13.67 -9.75 -16.39
N GLY A 141 14.62 -8.96 -16.85
CA GLY A 141 15.83 -9.44 -17.54
C GLY A 141 17.06 -9.31 -16.66
#